data_ab42b27b223ba261d88c03d3fc4ee6d2
#
_entry.id   ab42b27b223ba261d88c03d3fc4ee6d2
#
_cell.length_a   1.000
_cell.length_b   1.000
_cell.length_c   1.000
_cell.angle_alpha   90.00
_cell.angle_beta   90.00
_cell.angle_gamma   90.00
#
_symmetry.space_group_name_H-M   'P 1'
#
loop_
_entity.id
_entity.type
_entity.pdbx_description
1 polymer ?
#
loop_
_entity_poly.entity_id
_entity_poly.type
_entity_poly.pdbx_seq_one_letter_code
_entity_poly.pdbx_strand_id
1 'polypeptide(L)'
;MSKVRIGVLGGYRGKTMINWCIINKELADVVAICDMNPDVRENVQSMLAKSNYECTLYEKFDDFLNHDMDAVVLANFANEHAPFAIKCLEHGLHVFSEVLPCATMKEAVELCEAVEKYGKIYAYGENYCYFPSVIEMRKEYKLGKIGEFEYGEGEYVHDCESIWPKITYGDPNHWRNQMSAFFYCTHSAGPIIHATGLRPVKVSGFELPYARRHFEMGEQNSGAAVEMVTLENGGVFKSLHNNIKGHNTWYNMYGSKGRMETGRQGFDKYSIHWLYQWAEQEDKTTDFAFYRPCVGGEPFEGRFGKVGKREYRAISDRGQDAKTTFGHAGSDYYSMENFVRAITGDETADVIGVYEALDMFFVGHFGYLSALDGNIPKDIPNFRNKEEREAFRNDTACTIRSSAGDMVLPYSTKEHEEIPAEIYDKVREQFEETQKERKQYGV
;
A
#
# COMPACT_ATOMS: atom_id res chain seq x y z
N MET A 1 -9.48 -23.33 -18.14
CA MET A 1 -9.19 -21.94 -18.54
C MET A 1 -7.73 -21.89 -18.97
N SER A 2 -7.39 -21.04 -19.95
CA SER A 2 -5.97 -20.81 -20.28
C SER A 2 -5.29 -20.08 -19.12
N LYS A 3 -4.06 -20.44 -18.83
CA LYS A 3 -3.26 -19.75 -17.80
C LYS A 3 -3.00 -18.30 -18.22
N VAL A 4 -2.95 -17.40 -17.24
CA VAL A 4 -2.58 -16.00 -17.49
C VAL A 4 -1.05 -15.89 -17.63
N ARG A 5 -0.56 -15.34 -18.74
CA ARG A 5 0.87 -15.13 -19.00
C ARG A 5 1.26 -13.76 -18.48
N ILE A 6 2.14 -13.72 -17.47
CA ILE A 6 2.49 -12.53 -16.72
C ILE A 6 3.93 -12.12 -16.98
N GLY A 7 4.14 -10.87 -17.35
CA GLY A 7 5.43 -10.21 -17.31
C GLY A 7 5.64 -9.48 -15.99
N VAL A 8 6.88 -9.37 -15.50
CA VAL A 8 7.21 -8.63 -14.28
C VAL A 8 8.28 -7.59 -14.56
N LEU A 9 7.98 -6.32 -14.33
CA LEU A 9 8.93 -5.21 -14.37
C LEU A 9 9.41 -4.89 -12.94
N GLY A 10 10.73 -4.99 -12.71
CA GLY A 10 11.34 -4.83 -11.39
C GLY A 10 11.49 -6.16 -10.64
N GLY A 11 12.65 -6.79 -10.77
CA GLY A 11 12.92 -8.12 -10.21
C GLY A 11 13.14 -8.13 -8.70
N TYR A 12 13.46 -6.99 -8.06
CA TYR A 12 13.72 -6.95 -6.62
C TYR A 12 12.44 -7.13 -5.79
N ARG A 13 11.48 -6.23 -5.91
CA ARG A 13 10.17 -6.35 -5.26
C ARG A 13 9.32 -7.43 -5.95
N GLY A 14 9.41 -7.51 -7.27
CA GLY A 14 8.67 -8.47 -8.09
C GLY A 14 8.96 -9.94 -7.79
N LYS A 15 10.04 -10.29 -7.04
CA LYS A 15 10.30 -11.67 -6.60
C LYS A 15 9.11 -12.33 -5.93
N THR A 16 8.35 -11.56 -5.15
CA THR A 16 7.16 -12.08 -4.46
C THR A 16 6.11 -12.53 -5.47
N MET A 17 5.84 -11.71 -6.50
CA MET A 17 4.86 -12.00 -7.54
C MET A 17 5.33 -13.13 -8.48
N ILE A 18 6.64 -13.15 -8.81
CA ILE A 18 7.26 -14.25 -9.54
C ILE A 18 7.07 -15.57 -8.77
N ASN A 19 7.36 -15.56 -7.47
CA ASN A 19 7.18 -16.74 -6.62
C ASN A 19 5.71 -17.16 -6.52
N TRP A 20 4.78 -16.20 -6.49
CA TRP A 20 3.35 -16.51 -6.55
C TRP A 20 2.99 -17.30 -7.83
N CYS A 21 3.48 -16.89 -9.00
CA CYS A 21 3.25 -17.59 -10.26
C CYS A 21 3.88 -19.00 -10.24
N ILE A 22 5.09 -19.15 -9.69
CA ILE A 22 5.76 -20.46 -9.56
C ILE A 22 4.94 -21.43 -8.70
N ILE A 23 4.35 -20.95 -7.61
CA ILE A 23 3.53 -21.77 -6.71
C ILE A 23 2.16 -22.09 -7.34
N ASN A 24 1.57 -21.15 -8.07
CA ASN A 24 0.24 -21.25 -8.69
C ASN A 24 0.32 -21.45 -10.22
N LYS A 25 1.26 -22.30 -10.65
CA LYS A 25 1.53 -22.54 -12.07
C LYS A 25 0.35 -23.10 -12.87
N GLU A 26 -0.70 -23.54 -12.21
CA GLU A 26 -1.95 -23.95 -12.85
C GLU A 26 -2.84 -22.74 -13.22
N LEU A 27 -2.65 -21.58 -12.57
CA LEU A 27 -3.43 -20.36 -12.78
C LEU A 27 -2.70 -19.35 -13.67
N ALA A 28 -1.38 -19.20 -13.46
CA ALA A 28 -0.57 -18.22 -14.19
C ALA A 28 0.85 -18.73 -14.43
N ASP A 29 1.47 -18.21 -15.48
CA ASP A 29 2.89 -18.41 -15.79
C ASP A 29 3.61 -17.05 -15.84
N VAL A 30 4.76 -16.94 -15.18
CA VAL A 30 5.66 -15.81 -15.40
C VAL A 30 6.49 -16.08 -16.66
N VAL A 31 6.24 -15.32 -17.72
CA VAL A 31 6.83 -15.56 -19.05
C VAL A 31 8.00 -14.62 -19.37
N ALA A 32 8.00 -13.43 -18.78
CA ALA A 32 9.04 -12.41 -18.99
C ALA A 32 9.34 -11.65 -17.71
N ILE A 33 10.60 -11.27 -17.51
CA ILE A 33 11.01 -10.42 -16.38
C ILE A 33 11.96 -9.35 -16.94
N CYS A 34 11.73 -8.10 -16.54
CA CYS A 34 12.57 -6.97 -16.93
C CYS A 34 13.16 -6.27 -15.71
N ASP A 35 14.46 -6.09 -15.70
CA ASP A 35 15.17 -5.26 -14.71
C ASP A 35 16.45 -4.71 -15.35
N MET A 36 16.73 -3.42 -15.15
CA MET A 36 17.97 -2.82 -15.68
C MET A 36 19.21 -3.27 -14.90
N ASN A 37 19.06 -3.63 -13.62
CA ASN A 37 20.17 -4.03 -12.76
C ASN A 37 20.61 -5.48 -13.05
N PRO A 38 21.85 -5.71 -13.50
CA PRO A 38 22.33 -7.06 -13.81
C PRO A 38 22.37 -7.98 -12.60
N ASP A 39 22.71 -7.46 -11.40
CA ASP A 39 22.74 -8.27 -10.17
C ASP A 39 21.33 -8.77 -9.80
N VAL A 40 20.29 -7.96 -10.04
CA VAL A 40 18.90 -8.37 -9.83
C VAL A 40 18.49 -9.45 -10.83
N ARG A 41 18.86 -9.29 -12.12
CA ARG A 41 18.59 -10.31 -13.15
C ARG A 41 19.28 -11.65 -12.82
N GLU A 42 20.55 -11.63 -12.38
CA GLU A 42 21.28 -12.83 -11.96
C GLU A 42 20.59 -13.53 -10.76
N ASN A 43 20.18 -12.76 -9.75
CA ASN A 43 19.47 -13.29 -8.59
C ASN A 43 18.13 -13.94 -8.97
N VAL A 44 17.37 -13.29 -9.86
CA VAL A 44 16.10 -13.83 -10.36
C VAL A 44 16.34 -15.09 -11.19
N GLN A 45 17.34 -15.10 -12.08
CA GLN A 45 17.72 -16.26 -12.86
C GLN A 45 18.07 -17.47 -11.96
N SER A 46 18.83 -17.22 -10.89
CA SER A 46 19.18 -18.25 -9.90
C SER A 46 17.94 -18.82 -9.18
N MET A 47 16.98 -17.96 -8.86
CA MET A 47 15.71 -18.36 -8.23
C MET A 47 14.87 -19.22 -9.19
N LEU A 48 14.73 -18.83 -10.45
CA LEU A 48 14.02 -19.58 -11.49
C LEU A 48 14.65 -20.94 -11.72
N ALA A 49 15.98 -21.01 -11.84
CA ALA A 49 16.72 -22.26 -12.01
C ALA A 49 16.50 -23.24 -10.85
N LYS A 50 16.51 -22.76 -9.59
CA LYS A 50 16.20 -23.59 -8.40
C LYS A 50 14.78 -24.16 -8.43
N SER A 51 13.86 -23.50 -9.10
CA SER A 51 12.46 -23.90 -9.23
C SER A 51 12.18 -24.69 -10.51
N ASN A 52 13.19 -24.98 -11.33
CA ASN A 52 13.06 -25.56 -12.68
C ASN A 52 12.02 -24.80 -13.53
N TYR A 53 12.12 -23.47 -13.52
CA TYR A 53 11.19 -22.59 -14.20
C TYR A 53 11.93 -21.79 -15.29
N GLU A 54 11.39 -21.78 -16.49
CA GLU A 54 11.96 -21.04 -17.64
C GLU A 54 11.20 -19.74 -17.85
N CYS A 55 11.92 -18.64 -18.03
CA CYS A 55 11.39 -17.32 -18.27
C CYS A 55 12.40 -16.48 -19.05
N THR A 56 11.92 -15.59 -19.91
CA THR A 56 12.81 -14.68 -20.66
C THR A 56 13.17 -13.47 -19.79
N LEU A 57 14.47 -13.16 -19.72
CA LEU A 57 14.96 -11.99 -18.99
C LEU A 57 15.30 -10.85 -19.94
N TYR A 58 14.85 -9.65 -19.62
CA TYR A 58 15.07 -8.42 -20.37
C TYR A 58 15.82 -7.39 -19.53
N GLU A 59 16.62 -6.57 -20.18
CA GLU A 59 17.24 -5.37 -19.60
C GLU A 59 16.41 -4.12 -19.88
N LYS A 60 15.82 -4.05 -21.09
CA LYS A 60 15.10 -2.88 -21.58
C LYS A 60 13.59 -3.13 -21.60
N PHE A 61 12.85 -2.15 -21.12
CA PHE A 61 11.39 -2.21 -21.06
C PHE A 61 10.74 -2.36 -22.44
N ASP A 62 11.25 -1.65 -23.48
CA ASP A 62 10.65 -1.70 -24.81
C ASP A 62 10.76 -3.10 -25.44
N ASP A 63 11.87 -3.83 -25.19
CA ASP A 63 12.01 -5.22 -25.62
C ASP A 63 11.08 -6.15 -24.83
N PHE A 64 10.97 -5.94 -23.53
CA PHE A 64 10.07 -6.67 -22.63
C PHE A 64 8.58 -6.48 -23.02
N LEU A 65 8.20 -5.25 -23.36
CA LEU A 65 6.81 -4.91 -23.70
C LEU A 65 6.32 -5.64 -24.96
N ASN A 66 7.24 -6.03 -25.87
CA ASN A 66 6.94 -6.80 -27.07
C ASN A 66 6.86 -8.32 -26.83
N HIS A 67 7.10 -8.80 -25.60
CA HIS A 67 6.92 -10.22 -25.27
C HIS A 67 5.44 -10.61 -25.32
N ASP A 68 5.15 -11.83 -25.77
CA ASP A 68 3.77 -12.35 -25.85
C ASP A 68 3.26 -12.68 -24.43
N MET A 69 2.45 -11.79 -23.84
CA MET A 69 1.91 -11.88 -22.49
C MET A 69 0.51 -11.26 -22.39
N ASP A 70 -0.22 -11.59 -21.33
CA ASP A 70 -1.60 -11.12 -21.10
C ASP A 70 -1.65 -9.97 -20.08
N ALA A 71 -0.67 -9.94 -19.17
CA ALA A 71 -0.65 -9.01 -18.05
C ALA A 71 0.79 -8.64 -17.63
N VAL A 72 0.94 -7.51 -16.98
CA VAL A 72 2.21 -7.05 -16.40
C VAL A 72 2.03 -6.69 -14.94
N VAL A 73 2.99 -7.12 -14.12
CA VAL A 73 3.21 -6.63 -12.75
C VAL A 73 4.27 -5.55 -12.80
N LEU A 74 3.95 -4.35 -12.32
CA LEU A 74 4.86 -3.23 -12.16
C LEU A 74 5.35 -3.20 -10.71
N ALA A 75 6.61 -3.48 -10.51
CA ALA A 75 7.29 -3.53 -9.21
C ALA A 75 8.65 -2.79 -9.24
N ASN A 76 8.77 -1.84 -10.17
CA ASN A 76 9.88 -0.91 -10.33
C ASN A 76 9.81 0.25 -9.31
N PHE A 77 10.40 1.40 -9.61
CA PHE A 77 10.33 2.56 -8.72
C PHE A 77 8.93 3.19 -8.73
N ALA A 78 8.44 3.55 -7.53
CA ALA A 78 7.06 4.01 -7.34
C ALA A 78 6.70 5.27 -8.16
N ASN A 79 7.65 6.17 -8.35
CA ASN A 79 7.46 7.38 -9.16
C ASN A 79 7.39 7.12 -10.67
N GLU A 80 7.58 5.88 -11.10
CA GLU A 80 7.56 5.49 -12.52
C GLU A 80 6.36 4.58 -12.85
N HIS A 81 5.55 4.20 -11.87
CA HIS A 81 4.47 3.23 -12.09
C HIS A 81 3.46 3.72 -13.14
N ALA A 82 2.96 4.97 -13.05
CA ALA A 82 1.95 5.46 -13.97
C ALA A 82 2.41 5.48 -15.44
N PRO A 83 3.59 6.03 -15.80
CA PRO A 83 4.08 6.01 -17.18
C PRO A 83 4.19 4.58 -17.76
N PHE A 84 4.66 3.61 -16.96
CA PHE A 84 4.76 2.23 -17.42
C PHE A 84 3.40 1.54 -17.48
N ALA A 85 2.49 1.82 -16.54
CA ALA A 85 1.12 1.30 -16.57
C ALA A 85 0.38 1.75 -17.83
N ILE A 86 0.47 3.02 -18.17
CA ILE A 86 -0.16 3.60 -19.37
C ILE A 86 0.35 2.87 -20.63
N LYS A 87 1.67 2.71 -20.78
CA LYS A 87 2.25 1.98 -21.92
C LYS A 87 1.78 0.53 -22.00
N CYS A 88 1.70 -0.17 -20.85
CA CYS A 88 1.19 -1.54 -20.81
C CYS A 88 -0.30 -1.61 -21.24
N LEU A 89 -1.15 -0.70 -20.74
CA LEU A 89 -2.55 -0.60 -21.11
C LEU A 89 -2.71 -0.31 -22.62
N GLU A 90 -1.88 0.58 -23.17
CA GLU A 90 -1.83 0.88 -24.61
C GLU A 90 -1.50 -0.35 -25.47
N HIS A 91 -0.66 -1.25 -24.95
CA HIS A 91 -0.34 -2.52 -25.60
C HIS A 91 -1.42 -3.61 -25.38
N GLY A 92 -2.52 -3.26 -24.75
CA GLY A 92 -3.63 -4.19 -24.51
C GLY A 92 -3.39 -5.18 -23.37
N LEU A 93 -2.46 -4.89 -22.45
CA LEU A 93 -2.12 -5.72 -21.31
C LEU A 93 -2.92 -5.32 -20.08
N HIS A 94 -3.28 -6.29 -19.24
CA HIS A 94 -3.77 -6.04 -17.89
C HIS A 94 -2.58 -5.63 -16.99
N VAL A 95 -2.82 -4.78 -16.01
CA VAL A 95 -1.77 -4.22 -15.15
C VAL A 95 -2.06 -4.49 -13.68
N PHE A 96 -1.09 -5.07 -12.99
CA PHE A 96 -0.97 -5.01 -11.53
C PHE A 96 0.14 -4.02 -11.20
N SER A 97 -0.19 -2.94 -10.49
CA SER A 97 0.78 -1.91 -10.11
C SER A 97 1.04 -1.96 -8.62
N GLU A 98 2.29 -2.13 -8.21
CA GLU A 98 2.73 -1.91 -6.85
C GLU A 98 2.48 -0.45 -6.44
N VAL A 99 2.57 -0.17 -5.16
CA VAL A 99 2.40 1.15 -4.58
C VAL A 99 3.61 2.06 -4.93
N LEU A 100 3.39 3.34 -5.37
CA LEU A 100 2.15 4.11 -5.45
C LEU A 100 1.62 4.15 -6.88
N PRO A 101 0.35 4.58 -7.12
CA PRO A 101 -0.25 4.52 -8.46
C PRO A 101 0.36 5.56 -9.41
N CYS A 102 0.82 6.70 -8.90
CA CYS A 102 1.40 7.80 -9.66
C CYS A 102 2.25 8.70 -8.75
N ALA A 103 3.01 9.62 -9.34
CA ALA A 103 3.79 10.65 -8.62
C ALA A 103 3.12 12.04 -8.68
N THR A 104 2.33 12.31 -9.72
CA THR A 104 1.74 13.62 -9.99
C THR A 104 0.25 13.53 -10.33
N MET A 105 -0.47 14.65 -10.19
CA MET A 105 -1.88 14.73 -10.57
C MET A 105 -2.08 14.57 -12.08
N LYS A 106 -1.14 15.09 -12.90
CA LYS A 106 -1.13 14.85 -14.35
C LYS A 106 -1.10 13.36 -14.68
N GLU A 107 -0.19 12.62 -14.07
CA GLU A 107 -0.11 11.16 -14.26
C GLU A 107 -1.39 10.45 -13.80
N ALA A 108 -2.04 10.92 -12.73
CA ALA A 108 -3.31 10.40 -12.28
C ALA A 108 -4.43 10.59 -13.33
N VAL A 109 -4.48 11.76 -14.00
CA VAL A 109 -5.41 12.03 -15.11
C VAL A 109 -5.15 11.07 -16.27
N GLU A 110 -3.90 10.98 -16.72
CA GLU A 110 -3.49 10.15 -17.87
C GLU A 110 -3.74 8.65 -17.60
N LEU A 111 -3.50 8.20 -16.36
CA LEU A 111 -3.76 6.82 -15.96
C LEU A 111 -5.27 6.48 -15.98
N CYS A 112 -6.13 7.37 -15.46
CA CYS A 112 -7.58 7.21 -15.55
C CYS A 112 -8.02 7.08 -17.01
N GLU A 113 -7.55 7.97 -17.88
CA GLU A 113 -7.91 7.97 -19.31
C GLU A 113 -7.43 6.71 -20.02
N ALA A 114 -6.24 6.22 -19.71
CA ALA A 114 -5.72 4.97 -20.26
C ALA A 114 -6.58 3.76 -19.84
N VAL A 115 -6.93 3.66 -18.56
CA VAL A 115 -7.80 2.58 -18.06
C VAL A 115 -9.18 2.62 -18.73
N GLU A 116 -9.80 3.82 -18.80
CA GLU A 116 -11.10 4.00 -19.47
C GLU A 116 -11.05 3.67 -20.96
N LYS A 117 -9.99 4.09 -21.66
CA LYS A 117 -9.85 3.95 -23.10
C LYS A 117 -9.59 2.51 -23.54
N TYR A 118 -8.70 1.82 -22.83
CA TYR A 118 -8.26 0.49 -23.25
C TYR A 118 -9.06 -0.64 -22.60
N GLY A 119 -9.84 -0.37 -21.56
CA GLY A 119 -10.76 -1.30 -20.91
C GLY A 119 -10.09 -2.53 -20.31
N LYS A 120 -8.80 -2.42 -19.99
CA LYS A 120 -8.04 -3.49 -19.32
C LYS A 120 -8.15 -3.36 -17.82
N ILE A 121 -7.98 -4.45 -17.11
CA ILE A 121 -7.93 -4.45 -15.66
C ILE A 121 -6.67 -3.73 -15.22
N TYR A 122 -6.83 -2.70 -14.41
CA TYR A 122 -5.80 -2.11 -13.58
C TYR A 122 -6.09 -2.51 -12.15
N ALA A 123 -5.18 -3.25 -11.54
CA ALA A 123 -5.24 -3.66 -10.15
C ALA A 123 -4.11 -3.00 -9.37
N TYR A 124 -4.46 -2.27 -8.33
CA TYR A 124 -3.49 -1.62 -7.47
C TYR A 124 -3.07 -2.53 -6.32
N GLY A 125 -1.77 -2.73 -6.18
CA GLY A 125 -1.15 -3.64 -5.23
C GLY A 125 -1.01 -3.10 -3.81
N GLU A 126 -2.02 -2.36 -3.29
CA GLU A 126 -2.03 -1.97 -1.89
C GLU A 126 -2.25 -3.20 -1.00
N ASN A 127 -1.17 -3.89 -0.73
CA ASN A 127 -1.20 -5.19 -0.08
C ASN A 127 -1.76 -5.17 1.35
N TYR A 128 -1.70 -4.04 2.07
CA TYR A 128 -2.27 -3.94 3.41
C TYR A 128 -3.80 -4.05 3.42
N CYS A 129 -4.46 -3.74 2.31
CA CYS A 129 -5.89 -4.00 2.12
C CYS A 129 -6.23 -5.50 2.08
N TYR A 130 -5.25 -6.33 1.75
CA TYR A 130 -5.40 -7.78 1.63
C TYR A 130 -4.86 -8.57 2.83
N PHE A 131 -4.52 -7.93 3.94
CA PHE A 131 -4.32 -8.68 5.17
C PHE A 131 -5.58 -9.47 5.51
N PRO A 132 -5.47 -10.73 5.94
CA PRO A 132 -6.64 -11.53 6.33
C PRO A 132 -7.58 -10.80 7.30
N SER A 133 -7.01 -10.02 8.23
CA SER A 133 -7.79 -9.19 9.16
C SER A 133 -8.58 -8.09 8.45
N VAL A 134 -7.99 -7.41 7.46
CA VAL A 134 -8.65 -6.33 6.71
C VAL A 134 -9.70 -6.89 5.75
N ILE A 135 -9.43 -8.02 5.09
CA ILE A 135 -10.43 -8.74 4.28
C ILE A 135 -11.67 -9.07 5.13
N GLU A 136 -11.47 -9.57 6.34
CA GLU A 136 -12.59 -9.87 7.24
C GLU A 136 -13.29 -8.60 7.73
N MET A 137 -12.54 -7.52 8.06
CA MET A 137 -13.14 -6.21 8.40
C MET A 137 -14.03 -5.69 7.26
N ARG A 138 -13.55 -5.75 6.01
CA ARG A 138 -14.33 -5.36 4.83
C ARG A 138 -15.60 -6.20 4.68
N LYS A 139 -15.49 -7.51 4.82
CA LYS A 139 -16.62 -8.44 4.77
C LYS A 139 -17.66 -8.12 5.86
N GLU A 140 -17.23 -7.97 7.11
CA GLU A 140 -18.11 -7.69 8.24
C GLU A 140 -18.76 -6.29 8.11
N TYR A 141 -18.04 -5.30 7.58
CA TYR A 141 -18.60 -3.99 7.27
C TYR A 141 -19.67 -4.06 6.18
N LYS A 142 -19.38 -4.74 5.06
CA LYS A 142 -20.36 -4.97 3.97
C LYS A 142 -21.64 -5.70 4.45
N LEU A 143 -21.50 -6.55 5.46
CA LEU A 143 -22.65 -7.22 6.12
C LEU A 143 -23.40 -6.30 7.10
N GLY A 144 -22.97 -5.04 7.25
CA GLY A 144 -23.63 -4.06 8.13
C GLY A 144 -23.42 -4.33 9.63
N LYS A 145 -22.42 -5.12 10.02
CA LYS A 145 -22.21 -5.55 11.41
C LYS A 145 -21.93 -4.42 12.38
N ILE A 146 -21.23 -3.39 11.94
CA ILE A 146 -20.98 -2.19 12.77
C ILE A 146 -21.83 -0.99 12.36
N GLY A 147 -22.73 -1.14 11.39
CA GLY A 147 -23.56 -0.06 10.87
C GLY A 147 -22.79 0.93 9.99
N GLU A 148 -23.26 2.18 9.96
CA GLU A 148 -22.61 3.27 9.20
C GLU A 148 -21.28 3.65 9.85
N PHE A 149 -20.22 3.83 9.02
CA PHE A 149 -18.91 4.24 9.49
C PHE A 149 -18.97 5.67 10.06
N GLU A 150 -18.43 5.86 11.25
CA GLU A 150 -18.35 7.15 11.94
C GLU A 150 -16.92 7.62 12.15
N TYR A 151 -16.03 6.74 12.65
CA TYR A 151 -14.64 7.04 12.95
C TYR A 151 -13.75 5.83 12.73
N GLY A 152 -12.47 6.07 12.41
CA GLY A 152 -11.46 5.03 12.33
C GLY A 152 -10.03 5.54 12.45
N GLU A 153 -9.11 4.62 12.58
CA GLU A 153 -7.68 4.90 12.55
C GLU A 153 -6.95 3.84 11.72
N GLY A 154 -5.99 4.31 10.92
CA GLY A 154 -5.04 3.46 10.23
C GLY A 154 -3.62 3.85 10.61
N GLU A 155 -2.81 2.89 10.98
CA GLU A 155 -1.40 3.09 11.34
C GLU A 155 -0.49 2.17 10.51
N TYR A 156 0.50 2.78 9.86
CA TYR A 156 1.62 2.12 9.22
C TYR A 156 2.91 2.78 9.69
N VAL A 157 3.43 2.32 10.79
CA VAL A 157 4.73 2.75 11.32
C VAL A 157 5.78 1.73 10.91
N HIS A 158 6.72 2.17 10.08
CA HIS A 158 7.78 1.33 9.54
C HIS A 158 9.14 2.01 9.75
N ASP A 159 9.92 1.51 10.71
CA ASP A 159 11.29 1.96 10.93
C ASP A 159 12.19 1.51 9.76
N CYS A 160 12.51 2.44 8.89
CA CYS A 160 13.31 2.16 7.69
C CYS A 160 14.81 2.39 7.88
N GLU A 161 15.29 2.83 9.04
CA GLU A 161 16.68 3.24 9.23
C GLU A 161 17.66 2.14 8.82
N SER A 162 17.46 0.92 9.26
CA SER A 162 18.36 -0.20 8.96
C SER A 162 18.31 -0.68 7.50
N ILE A 163 17.23 -0.38 6.79
CA ILE A 163 17.07 -0.79 5.39
C ILE A 163 17.33 0.35 4.39
N TRP A 164 17.44 1.59 4.86
CA TRP A 164 17.58 2.77 4.02
C TRP A 164 18.74 2.68 3.03
N PRO A 165 19.94 2.23 3.43
CA PRO A 165 21.03 2.04 2.48
C PRO A 165 20.70 1.08 1.34
N LYS A 166 19.91 0.03 1.62
CA LYS A 166 19.51 -0.98 0.61
C LYS A 166 18.46 -0.51 -0.39
N ILE A 167 17.64 0.48 0.00
CA ILE A 167 16.53 0.96 -0.81
C ILE A 167 16.78 2.31 -1.47
N THR A 168 17.88 3.00 -1.09
CA THR A 168 18.28 4.30 -1.69
C THR A 168 19.69 4.28 -2.31
N TYR A 169 20.50 3.27 -1.98
CA TYR A 169 21.88 3.10 -2.48
C TYR A 169 22.82 4.29 -2.17
N GLY A 170 22.43 5.17 -1.24
CA GLY A 170 23.12 6.44 -1.02
C GLY A 170 23.05 7.40 -2.21
N ASP A 171 22.03 7.29 -3.05
CA ASP A 171 21.81 8.21 -4.17
C ASP A 171 20.96 9.40 -3.71
N PRO A 172 21.49 10.65 -3.74
CA PRO A 172 20.72 11.83 -3.36
C PRO A 172 19.52 12.09 -4.27
N ASN A 173 19.54 11.56 -5.51
CA ASN A 173 18.47 11.70 -6.48
C ASN A 173 17.45 10.55 -6.42
N HIS A 174 17.67 9.57 -5.57
CA HIS A 174 16.69 8.48 -5.41
C HIS A 174 15.34 9.05 -4.93
N TRP A 175 14.27 8.62 -5.56
CA TRP A 175 12.93 9.14 -5.28
C TRP A 175 12.54 9.06 -3.80
N ARG A 176 12.99 8.02 -3.05
CA ARG A 176 12.72 7.89 -1.61
C ARG A 176 13.38 8.99 -0.77
N ASN A 177 14.55 9.49 -1.19
CA ASN A 177 15.19 10.62 -0.52
C ASN A 177 14.47 11.94 -0.82
N GLN A 178 13.70 12.00 -1.91
CA GLN A 178 13.00 13.21 -2.38
C GLN A 178 11.49 13.19 -2.13
N MET A 179 10.89 12.06 -1.76
CA MET A 179 9.45 12.00 -1.48
C MET A 179 9.09 12.88 -0.27
N SER A 180 7.84 13.40 -0.22
CA SER A 180 7.33 14.03 1.00
C SER A 180 7.02 12.98 2.07
N ALA A 181 6.94 13.39 3.33
CA ALA A 181 6.50 12.53 4.42
C ALA A 181 5.10 11.93 4.23
N PHE A 182 4.31 12.51 3.33
CA PHE A 182 2.93 12.12 3.01
C PHE A 182 2.81 11.15 1.84
N PHE A 183 3.87 11.01 1.03
CA PHE A 183 3.77 10.29 -0.24
C PHE A 183 3.40 8.81 -0.08
N TYR A 184 3.80 8.16 1.00
CA TYR A 184 3.61 6.73 1.23
C TYR A 184 2.42 6.40 2.15
N CYS A 185 1.33 7.19 2.07
CA CYS A 185 0.17 7.12 2.98
C CYS A 185 -0.75 5.92 2.75
N THR A 186 -0.68 5.25 1.59
CA THR A 186 -1.71 4.30 1.19
C THR A 186 -1.79 3.06 2.10
N HIS A 187 -0.69 2.68 2.73
CA HIS A 187 -0.66 1.58 3.70
C HIS A 187 -1.45 1.86 4.99
N SER A 188 -1.62 3.12 5.38
CA SER A 188 -2.42 3.50 6.54
C SER A 188 -3.85 3.90 6.17
N ALA A 189 -4.03 4.66 5.09
CA ALA A 189 -5.34 5.12 4.64
C ALA A 189 -6.11 4.06 3.85
N GLY A 190 -5.40 3.28 3.01
CA GLY A 190 -5.98 2.31 2.09
C GLY A 190 -6.90 1.29 2.75
N PRO A 191 -6.50 0.61 3.83
CA PRO A 191 -7.34 -0.38 4.50
C PRO A 191 -8.69 0.16 4.99
N ILE A 192 -8.75 1.42 5.44
CA ILE A 192 -10.02 2.05 5.86
C ILE A 192 -10.87 2.37 4.63
N ILE A 193 -10.28 2.97 3.59
CA ILE A 193 -10.97 3.28 2.33
C ILE A 193 -11.49 2.00 1.70
N HIS A 194 -10.65 0.98 1.56
CA HIS A 194 -11.02 -0.30 0.96
C HIS A 194 -12.07 -1.05 1.78
N ALA A 195 -11.93 -1.11 3.09
CA ALA A 195 -12.90 -1.80 3.95
C ALA A 195 -14.29 -1.15 3.91
N THR A 196 -14.34 0.18 3.90
CA THR A 196 -15.61 0.92 3.85
C THR A 196 -16.18 1.05 2.43
N GLY A 197 -15.31 1.16 1.42
CA GLY A 197 -15.68 1.54 0.07
C GLY A 197 -16.08 3.02 -0.05
N LEU A 198 -15.83 3.84 0.99
CA LEU A 198 -16.17 5.26 1.02
C LEU A 198 -15.02 6.10 0.49
N ARG A 199 -15.34 7.11 -0.30
CA ARG A 199 -14.38 8.02 -0.90
C ARG A 199 -13.93 9.10 0.09
N PRO A 200 -12.62 9.42 0.20
CA PRO A 200 -12.16 10.61 0.91
C PRO A 200 -12.56 11.88 0.16
N VAL A 201 -13.04 12.89 0.89
CA VAL A 201 -13.51 14.15 0.32
C VAL A 201 -12.75 15.36 0.83
N LYS A 202 -12.09 15.24 1.97
CA LYS A 202 -11.33 16.33 2.58
C LYS A 202 -10.23 15.79 3.48
N VAL A 203 -9.10 16.51 3.54
CA VAL A 203 -7.96 16.13 4.38
C VAL A 203 -7.26 17.32 4.99
N SER A 204 -6.81 17.19 6.25
CA SER A 204 -5.81 18.05 6.89
C SER A 204 -4.57 17.20 7.20
N GLY A 205 -3.40 17.68 6.81
CA GLY A 205 -2.13 17.00 6.98
C GLY A 205 -1.21 17.70 7.99
N PHE A 206 -0.46 16.90 8.75
CA PHE A 206 0.52 17.34 9.75
C PHE A 206 1.81 16.54 9.57
N GLU A 207 2.86 17.22 9.16
CA GLU A 207 4.20 16.62 9.12
C GLU A 207 4.81 16.55 10.51
N LEU A 208 5.41 15.42 10.88
CA LEU A 208 6.07 15.22 12.16
C LEU A 208 7.39 16.01 12.22
N PRO A 209 7.99 16.19 13.43
CA PRO A 209 9.28 16.86 13.55
C PRO A 209 10.40 16.14 12.79
N TYR A 210 11.25 16.92 12.11
CA TYR A 210 12.46 16.40 11.48
C TYR A 210 13.48 15.99 12.54
N ALA A 211 13.88 14.74 12.54
CA ALA A 211 14.81 14.19 13.53
C ALA A 211 16.24 14.00 12.94
N ARG A 212 17.28 14.08 13.77
CA ARG A 212 18.67 13.91 13.36
C ARG A 212 18.93 12.63 12.55
N ARG A 213 18.23 11.53 12.87
CA ARG A 213 18.33 10.25 12.14
C ARG A 213 17.96 10.37 10.66
N HIS A 214 16.97 11.21 10.32
CA HIS A 214 16.57 11.42 8.90
C HIS A 214 17.70 12.09 8.12
N PHE A 215 18.34 13.09 8.72
CA PHE A 215 19.52 13.71 8.16
C PHE A 215 20.64 12.67 7.93
N GLU A 216 20.92 11.81 8.92
CA GLU A 216 21.96 10.78 8.85
C GLU A 216 21.64 9.68 7.83
N MET A 217 20.38 9.49 7.48
CA MET A 217 19.92 8.59 6.41
C MET A 217 19.98 9.22 5.02
N GLY A 218 20.15 10.55 4.91
CA GLY A 218 20.01 11.27 3.64
C GLY A 218 18.56 11.54 3.24
N GLU A 219 17.60 11.40 4.17
CA GLU A 219 16.18 11.64 3.93
C GLU A 219 15.86 13.13 4.06
N GLN A 220 15.30 13.75 3.01
CA GLN A 220 15.08 15.20 2.94
C GLN A 220 13.76 15.65 3.56
N ASN A 221 12.92 14.74 4.04
CA ASN A 221 11.68 15.01 4.74
C ASN A 221 11.73 14.48 6.19
N SER A 222 10.70 14.77 7.00
CA SER A 222 10.64 14.32 8.40
C SER A 222 10.35 12.82 8.58
N GLY A 223 10.21 12.09 7.49
CA GLY A 223 9.99 10.66 7.45
C GLY A 223 8.56 10.22 7.76
N ALA A 224 7.71 11.06 8.39
CA ALA A 224 6.38 10.64 8.79
C ALA A 224 5.36 11.77 8.85
N ALA A 225 4.09 11.42 8.67
CA ALA A 225 2.97 12.34 8.68
C ALA A 225 1.71 11.76 9.33
N VAL A 226 0.80 12.65 9.71
CA VAL A 226 -0.56 12.34 10.18
C VAL A 226 -1.55 13.09 9.31
N GLU A 227 -2.58 12.41 8.84
CA GLU A 227 -3.73 13.02 8.17
C GLU A 227 -5.01 12.77 8.98
N MET A 228 -5.86 13.81 9.00
CA MET A 228 -7.27 13.71 9.40
C MET A 228 -8.11 13.80 8.13
N VAL A 229 -8.80 12.72 7.81
CA VAL A 229 -9.51 12.54 6.54
C VAL A 229 -11.01 12.46 6.78
N THR A 230 -11.80 13.24 6.05
CA THR A 230 -13.26 13.14 6.03
C THR A 230 -13.70 12.32 4.83
N LEU A 231 -14.55 11.35 5.04
CA LEU A 231 -15.17 10.52 4.00
C LEU A 231 -16.49 11.12 3.51
N GLU A 232 -16.97 10.66 2.37
CA GLU A 232 -18.17 11.19 1.70
C GLU A 232 -19.48 11.05 2.52
N ASN A 233 -19.52 10.11 3.49
CA ASN A 233 -20.63 9.99 4.42
C ASN A 233 -20.50 10.91 5.66
N GLY A 234 -19.45 11.72 5.75
CA GLY A 234 -19.13 12.58 6.89
C GLY A 234 -18.29 11.90 7.99
N GLY A 235 -18.09 10.60 7.92
CA GLY A 235 -17.20 9.87 8.82
C GLY A 235 -15.75 10.36 8.69
N VAL A 236 -14.97 10.23 9.77
CA VAL A 236 -13.60 10.74 9.84
C VAL A 236 -12.64 9.61 10.21
N PHE A 237 -11.46 9.59 9.61
CA PHE A 237 -10.40 8.71 10.09
C PHE A 237 -9.05 9.43 10.22
N LYS A 238 -8.22 8.93 11.15
CA LYS A 238 -6.82 9.32 11.30
C LYS A 238 -5.95 8.33 10.53
N SER A 239 -5.04 8.84 9.72
CA SER A 239 -3.95 8.10 9.10
C SER A 239 -2.63 8.51 9.74
N LEU A 240 -1.85 7.57 10.22
CA LEU A 240 -0.48 7.77 10.70
C LEU A 240 0.44 6.82 9.95
N HIS A 241 1.46 7.33 9.29
CA HIS A 241 2.29 6.49 8.47
C HIS A 241 3.75 6.90 8.41
N ASN A 242 4.56 5.94 7.94
CA ASN A 242 5.90 6.01 7.46
C ASN A 242 6.99 5.91 8.54
N ASN A 243 8.13 6.55 8.37
CA ASN A 243 9.40 6.25 9.03
C ASN A 243 9.51 6.81 10.46
N ILE A 244 8.89 6.12 11.42
CA ILE A 244 9.01 6.39 12.85
C ILE A 244 9.72 5.19 13.51
N LYS A 245 10.43 5.41 14.61
CA LYS A 245 11.04 4.31 15.38
C LYS A 245 10.00 3.32 15.88
N GLY A 246 10.31 2.04 15.69
CA GLY A 246 9.43 0.91 15.97
C GLY A 246 8.66 0.47 14.73
N HIS A 247 7.85 -0.55 14.91
CA HIS A 247 6.98 -1.09 13.85
C HIS A 247 5.57 -1.24 14.41
N ASN A 248 4.59 -0.67 13.71
CA ASN A 248 3.18 -0.87 14.02
C ASN A 248 2.34 -0.88 12.76
N THR A 249 1.41 -1.81 12.68
CA THR A 249 0.38 -1.87 11.66
C THR A 249 -0.93 -2.17 12.37
N TRP A 250 -1.86 -1.22 12.34
CA TRP A 250 -3.09 -1.34 13.10
C TRP A 250 -4.22 -0.55 12.45
N TYR A 251 -5.41 -1.15 12.45
CA TYR A 251 -6.61 -0.54 11.91
C TYR A 251 -7.76 -0.73 12.88
N ASN A 252 -8.58 0.31 13.05
CA ASN A 252 -9.85 0.21 13.75
C ASN A 252 -10.95 0.94 12.98
N MET A 253 -12.18 0.53 13.22
CA MET A 253 -13.37 1.15 12.66
C MET A 253 -14.46 1.16 13.70
N TYR A 254 -15.05 2.33 13.90
CA TYR A 254 -16.24 2.55 14.70
C TYR A 254 -17.40 2.89 13.78
N GLY A 255 -18.53 2.30 14.02
CA GLY A 255 -19.76 2.60 13.31
C GLY A 255 -20.95 2.70 14.26
N SER A 256 -22.10 3.07 13.72
CA SER A 256 -23.31 3.36 14.47
C SER A 256 -23.87 2.17 15.30
N LYS A 257 -23.39 0.94 15.05
CA LYS A 257 -23.83 -0.28 15.74
C LYS A 257 -22.71 -1.06 16.44
N GLY A 258 -21.47 -0.61 16.33
CA GLY A 258 -20.36 -1.33 16.94
C GLY A 258 -19.00 -0.90 16.42
N ARG A 259 -17.98 -1.66 16.76
CA ARG A 259 -16.61 -1.43 16.31
C ARG A 259 -15.89 -2.72 16.01
N MET A 260 -14.82 -2.62 15.24
CA MET A 260 -13.86 -3.71 15.01
C MET A 260 -12.45 -3.15 14.88
N GLU A 261 -11.46 -3.97 15.22
CA GLU A 261 -10.06 -3.60 15.13
C GLU A 261 -9.17 -4.81 14.83
N THR A 262 -8.04 -4.57 14.19
CA THR A 262 -6.97 -5.56 14.05
C THR A 262 -6.15 -5.65 15.35
N GLY A 263 -5.37 -6.72 15.52
CA GLY A 263 -4.44 -6.80 16.65
C GLY A 263 -3.33 -5.76 16.55
N ARG A 264 -3.03 -5.10 17.69
CA ARG A 264 -2.04 -4.03 17.73
C ARG A 264 -0.63 -4.52 18.04
N GLN A 265 -0.46 -5.64 18.72
CA GLN A 265 0.84 -6.14 19.18
C GLN A 265 1.02 -7.63 18.92
N GLY A 266 2.28 -8.03 18.76
CA GLY A 266 2.70 -9.41 18.68
C GLY A 266 2.20 -10.15 17.44
N PHE A 267 2.00 -11.44 17.58
CA PHE A 267 1.54 -12.32 16.50
C PHE A 267 0.09 -12.06 16.09
N ASP A 268 -0.65 -11.33 16.91
CA ASP A 268 -2.07 -11.08 16.72
C ASP A 268 -2.38 -9.89 15.79
N LYS A 269 -1.35 -9.12 15.37
CA LYS A 269 -1.55 -7.92 14.52
C LYS A 269 -2.26 -8.19 13.19
N TYR A 270 -2.29 -9.43 12.72
CA TYR A 270 -2.96 -9.86 11.50
C TYR A 270 -4.31 -10.53 11.73
N SER A 271 -4.79 -10.55 12.97
CA SER A 271 -6.10 -11.10 13.34
C SER A 271 -7.08 -9.98 13.65
N ILE A 272 -8.37 -10.20 13.41
CA ILE A 272 -9.40 -9.33 13.98
C ILE A 272 -9.52 -9.65 15.45
N HIS A 273 -9.39 -8.64 16.28
CA HIS A 273 -9.45 -8.80 17.71
C HIS A 273 -10.83 -8.62 18.29
N TRP A 274 -11.65 -7.74 17.67
CA TRP A 274 -12.90 -7.40 18.29
C TRP A 274 -13.94 -7.00 17.27
N LEU A 275 -15.04 -7.70 17.25
CA LEU A 275 -16.30 -7.27 16.72
C LEU A 275 -17.24 -7.00 17.88
N TYR A 276 -17.50 -5.73 18.17
CA TYR A 276 -18.57 -5.35 19.07
C TYR A 276 -19.81 -5.07 18.25
N GLN A 277 -20.84 -5.88 18.47
CA GLN A 277 -22.22 -5.53 18.13
C GLN A 277 -22.94 -5.27 19.44
N TRP A 278 -23.59 -4.13 19.52
CA TRP A 278 -24.66 -3.99 20.51
C TRP A 278 -25.76 -4.93 20.06
N ALA A 279 -26.14 -5.89 20.91
CA ALA A 279 -27.38 -6.60 20.71
C ALA A 279 -28.49 -5.54 20.61
N GLU A 280 -29.40 -5.68 19.65
CA GLU A 280 -30.61 -4.85 19.64
C GLU A 280 -31.22 -4.94 21.03
N GLN A 281 -31.13 -3.84 21.80
CA GLN A 281 -31.59 -3.83 23.18
C GLN A 281 -33.08 -3.65 23.19
N GLU A 282 -33.76 -4.62 23.70
CA GLU A 282 -35.12 -4.42 24.21
C GLU A 282 -35.16 -3.53 25.47
N ASP A 283 -34.00 -3.29 26.11
CA ASP A 283 -33.86 -2.47 27.32
C ASP A 283 -32.77 -1.39 27.17
N LYS A 284 -33.15 -0.13 27.44
CA LYS A 284 -32.34 1.10 27.25
C LYS A 284 -31.34 1.37 28.38
N THR A 285 -30.70 0.39 28.93
CA THR A 285 -29.63 0.61 29.92
C THR A 285 -28.27 0.68 29.25
N THR A 286 -27.65 1.85 29.33
CA THR A 286 -26.26 2.08 28.90
C THR A 286 -25.31 1.40 29.87
N ASP A 287 -24.76 0.27 29.48
CA ASP A 287 -23.79 -0.43 30.31
C ASP A 287 -22.38 -0.25 29.82
N PHE A 288 -21.49 0.21 30.70
CA PHE A 288 -20.05 0.21 30.46
C PHE A 288 -19.47 -1.13 30.90
N ALA A 289 -18.99 -1.91 29.96
CA ALA A 289 -18.25 -3.12 30.30
C ALA A 289 -16.76 -2.80 30.48
N PHE A 290 -16.23 -3.02 31.67
CA PHE A 290 -14.80 -3.13 31.89
C PHE A 290 -14.30 -4.46 31.35
N TYR A 291 -13.28 -4.38 30.53
CA TYR A 291 -12.75 -5.45 29.72
C TYR A 291 -11.50 -6.08 30.32
N ARG A 292 -11.47 -7.40 30.42
CA ARG A 292 -10.25 -8.23 30.49
C ARG A 292 -10.17 -9.09 29.23
N PRO A 293 -9.02 -9.15 28.57
CA PRO A 293 -8.83 -10.09 27.46
C PRO A 293 -8.86 -11.50 28.04
N CYS A 294 -9.83 -12.30 27.58
CA CYS A 294 -9.85 -13.74 27.81
C CYS A 294 -9.67 -14.41 26.47
N VAL A 295 -8.61 -15.18 26.31
CA VAL A 295 -8.47 -16.13 25.22
C VAL A 295 -9.46 -17.26 25.47
N GLY A 296 -10.45 -17.43 24.58
CA GLY A 296 -11.40 -18.56 24.60
C GLY A 296 -12.48 -18.52 25.69
N GLY A 297 -12.86 -17.35 26.18
CA GLY A 297 -13.81 -17.22 27.29
C GLY A 297 -15.25 -17.00 26.89
N GLU A 298 -16.17 -17.58 27.66
CA GLU A 298 -17.59 -17.29 27.66
C GLU A 298 -17.89 -15.79 27.84
N PRO A 299 -19.04 -15.27 27.38
CA PRO A 299 -19.42 -13.87 27.58
C PRO A 299 -19.38 -13.51 29.06
N PHE A 300 -18.69 -12.43 29.38
CA PHE A 300 -18.63 -11.92 30.77
C PHE A 300 -19.97 -11.26 31.15
N GLU A 301 -20.65 -11.80 32.13
CA GLU A 301 -21.73 -11.09 32.82
C GLU A 301 -21.09 -10.21 33.91
N GLY A 302 -20.97 -8.92 33.64
CA GLY A 302 -20.46 -7.95 34.61
C GLY A 302 -21.56 -7.39 35.49
N ARG A 303 -21.13 -6.60 36.49
CA ARG A 303 -22.03 -5.91 37.48
C ARG A 303 -23.04 -4.98 36.85
N PHE A 304 -22.96 -4.70 35.56
CA PHE A 304 -23.71 -3.69 34.81
C PHE A 304 -24.57 -4.24 33.67
N GLY A 305 -24.93 -5.53 33.68
CA GLY A 305 -25.83 -6.12 32.70
C GLY A 305 -25.19 -6.87 31.53
N LYS A 306 -26.02 -7.31 30.60
CA LYS A 306 -25.55 -8.08 29.43
C LYS A 306 -24.84 -7.17 28.45
N VAL A 307 -23.56 -7.45 28.24
CA VAL A 307 -22.77 -6.81 27.19
C VAL A 307 -23.11 -7.44 25.83
N GLY A 308 -23.19 -6.64 24.79
CA GLY A 308 -23.38 -7.12 23.42
C GLY A 308 -22.34 -8.16 23.03
N LYS A 309 -22.69 -8.99 22.08
CA LYS A 309 -21.86 -10.10 21.62
C LYS A 309 -20.48 -9.59 21.22
N ARG A 310 -19.47 -10.14 21.86
CA ARG A 310 -18.06 -9.92 21.53
C ARG A 310 -17.53 -11.15 20.84
N GLU A 311 -16.94 -10.97 19.71
CA GLU A 311 -16.36 -12.06 18.95
C GLU A 311 -14.87 -11.77 18.72
N TYR A 312 -14.02 -12.71 19.19
CA TYR A 312 -12.63 -12.82 18.80
C TYR A 312 -12.55 -13.86 17.70
N ARG A 313 -12.06 -13.46 16.54
CA ARG A 313 -11.76 -14.41 15.46
C ARG A 313 -10.26 -14.39 15.19
N ALA A 314 -9.58 -15.46 15.51
CA ALA A 314 -8.31 -15.76 14.89
C ALA A 314 -8.59 -16.17 13.43
N ILE A 315 -8.10 -15.41 12.46
CA ILE A 315 -8.41 -15.62 11.04
C ILE A 315 -7.59 -16.77 10.44
N SER A 316 -6.60 -17.29 11.15
CA SER A 316 -5.86 -18.47 10.68
C SER A 316 -5.30 -19.26 11.84
N ASP A 317 -5.28 -20.57 11.69
CA ASP A 317 -4.30 -21.45 12.31
C ASP A 317 -2.93 -21.08 11.69
N ARG A 318 -2.28 -20.06 12.25
CA ARG A 318 -0.98 -19.58 11.79
C ARG A 318 0.02 -20.71 11.86
N GLY A 319 0.48 -21.14 10.72
CA GLY A 319 1.52 -22.15 10.57
C GLY A 319 1.13 -23.33 9.69
N GLN A 320 -0.12 -23.45 9.26
CA GLN A 320 -0.58 -24.56 8.42
C GLN A 320 -1.03 -24.13 7.01
N ASP A 321 -1.36 -22.84 6.78
CA ASP A 321 -1.76 -22.36 5.46
C ASP A 321 -0.59 -21.62 4.79
N ALA A 322 -0.08 -22.17 3.68
CA ALA A 322 0.97 -21.55 2.87
C ALA A 322 0.59 -20.15 2.37
N LYS A 323 -0.71 -19.87 2.18
CA LYS A 323 -1.20 -18.55 1.78
C LYS A 323 -0.95 -17.49 2.83
N THR A 324 -1.20 -17.77 4.09
CA THR A 324 -1.07 -16.80 5.20
C THR A 324 0.38 -16.54 5.61
N THR A 325 1.32 -17.40 5.21
CA THR A 325 2.76 -17.21 5.45
C THR A 325 3.49 -16.57 4.25
N PHE A 326 2.82 -16.47 3.12
CA PHE A 326 3.36 -15.85 1.92
C PHE A 326 3.48 -14.33 2.10
N GLY A 327 4.49 -13.69 1.58
CA GLY A 327 4.82 -12.26 1.64
C GLY A 327 3.83 -11.36 2.41
N HIS A 328 4.31 -10.52 3.31
CA HIS A 328 3.48 -9.65 4.16
C HIS A 328 2.27 -10.38 4.80
N ALA A 329 2.53 -11.56 5.43
CA ALA A 329 1.50 -12.35 6.10
C ALA A 329 0.30 -12.74 5.21
N GLY A 330 0.58 -13.07 3.96
CA GLY A 330 -0.40 -13.55 2.99
C GLY A 330 -1.04 -12.47 2.13
N SER A 331 -0.88 -11.20 2.46
CA SER A 331 -1.53 -10.12 1.71
C SER A 331 -1.08 -10.05 0.24
N ASP A 332 0.20 -10.26 -0.03
CA ASP A 332 0.72 -10.34 -1.40
C ASP A 332 0.12 -11.53 -2.17
N TYR A 333 -0.19 -12.62 -1.48
CA TYR A 333 -0.84 -13.77 -2.11
C TYR A 333 -2.26 -13.41 -2.57
N TYR A 334 -3.07 -12.85 -1.68
CA TYR A 334 -4.46 -12.53 -1.97
C TYR A 334 -4.62 -11.42 -3.00
N SER A 335 -3.75 -10.41 -3.01
CA SER A 335 -3.78 -9.36 -4.03
C SER A 335 -3.51 -9.92 -5.42
N MET A 336 -2.50 -10.76 -5.59
CA MET A 336 -2.20 -11.44 -6.86
C MET A 336 -3.29 -12.45 -7.26
N GLU A 337 -3.83 -13.22 -6.31
CA GLU A 337 -4.94 -14.14 -6.57
C GLU A 337 -6.16 -13.40 -7.13
N ASN A 338 -6.55 -12.27 -6.52
CA ASN A 338 -7.67 -11.47 -7.02
C ASN A 338 -7.40 -10.87 -8.40
N PHE A 339 -6.17 -10.41 -8.67
CA PHE A 339 -5.81 -9.92 -10.00
C PHE A 339 -5.97 -11.00 -11.08
N VAL A 340 -5.43 -12.19 -10.87
CA VAL A 340 -5.54 -13.30 -11.83
C VAL A 340 -7.00 -13.76 -11.99
N ARG A 341 -7.76 -13.83 -10.90
CA ARG A 341 -9.20 -14.15 -10.94
C ARG A 341 -9.98 -13.13 -11.75
N ALA A 342 -9.71 -11.84 -11.58
CA ALA A 342 -10.36 -10.79 -12.35
C ALA A 342 -10.06 -10.92 -13.85
N ILE A 343 -8.81 -11.20 -14.25
CA ILE A 343 -8.44 -11.44 -15.66
C ILE A 343 -9.20 -12.63 -16.25
N THR A 344 -9.41 -13.68 -15.46
CA THR A 344 -10.13 -14.90 -15.91
C THR A 344 -11.65 -14.77 -15.86
N GLY A 345 -12.18 -13.59 -15.54
CA GLY A 345 -13.61 -13.27 -15.58
C GLY A 345 -14.38 -13.62 -14.30
N ASP A 346 -13.71 -13.80 -13.18
CA ASP A 346 -14.37 -13.98 -11.88
C ASP A 346 -14.87 -12.63 -11.35
N GLU A 347 -16.18 -12.40 -11.45
CA GLU A 347 -16.82 -11.16 -10.98
C GLU A 347 -16.77 -10.98 -9.46
N THR A 348 -16.38 -12.00 -8.70
CA THR A 348 -16.21 -11.92 -7.24
C THR A 348 -14.79 -11.53 -6.82
N ALA A 349 -13.89 -11.35 -7.79
CA ALA A 349 -12.54 -10.89 -7.51
C ALA A 349 -12.54 -9.45 -6.95
N ASP A 350 -11.95 -9.25 -5.79
CA ASP A 350 -11.94 -7.97 -5.09
C ASP A 350 -10.61 -7.24 -5.41
N VAL A 351 -10.56 -6.54 -6.55
CA VAL A 351 -9.39 -5.75 -6.98
C VAL A 351 -9.59 -4.27 -6.68
N ILE A 352 -8.51 -3.62 -6.25
CA ILE A 352 -8.48 -2.16 -6.09
C ILE A 352 -8.26 -1.55 -7.48
N GLY A 353 -9.30 -0.97 -8.05
CA GLY A 353 -9.24 -0.32 -9.36
C GLY A 353 -8.60 1.07 -9.30
N VAL A 354 -8.41 1.69 -10.48
CA VAL A 354 -7.69 2.97 -10.63
C VAL A 354 -8.28 4.09 -9.75
N TYR A 355 -9.59 4.20 -9.67
CA TYR A 355 -10.23 5.29 -8.91
C TYR A 355 -10.04 5.13 -7.39
N GLU A 356 -10.11 3.92 -6.88
CA GLU A 356 -9.89 3.65 -5.47
C GLU A 356 -8.40 3.81 -5.11
N ALA A 357 -7.50 3.40 -6.01
CA ALA A 357 -6.06 3.63 -5.87
C ALA A 357 -5.72 5.12 -5.79
N LEU A 358 -6.35 5.94 -6.63
CA LEU A 358 -6.16 7.40 -6.62
C LEU A 358 -6.81 8.05 -5.39
N ASP A 359 -7.99 7.59 -4.95
CA ASP A 359 -8.59 8.06 -3.70
C ASP A 359 -7.62 7.86 -2.51
N MET A 360 -6.92 6.72 -2.45
CA MET A 360 -5.89 6.45 -1.43
C MET A 360 -4.68 7.38 -1.57
N PHE A 361 -4.18 7.56 -2.78
CA PHE A 361 -3.03 8.42 -3.08
C PHE A 361 -3.33 9.90 -2.78
N PHE A 362 -4.53 10.37 -3.08
CA PHE A 362 -4.94 11.76 -2.86
C PHE A 362 -4.95 12.14 -1.39
N VAL A 363 -5.15 11.21 -0.47
CA VAL A 363 -5.02 11.48 0.97
C VAL A 363 -3.65 12.07 1.27
N GLY A 364 -2.57 11.44 0.81
CA GLY A 364 -1.21 11.95 1.02
C GLY A 364 -0.91 13.20 0.20
N HIS A 365 -1.27 13.22 -1.08
CA HIS A 365 -0.99 14.38 -1.95
C HIS A 365 -1.64 15.66 -1.40
N PHE A 366 -2.94 15.64 -1.15
CA PHE A 366 -3.67 16.80 -0.60
C PHE A 366 -3.37 17.03 0.89
N GLY A 367 -3.01 15.98 1.63
CA GLY A 367 -2.47 16.08 2.99
C GLY A 367 -1.19 16.90 3.03
N TYR A 368 -0.29 16.66 2.07
CA TYR A 368 0.94 17.45 1.94
C TYR A 368 0.66 18.91 1.54
N LEU A 369 -0.21 19.15 0.57
CA LEU A 369 -0.63 20.50 0.21
C LEU A 369 -1.29 21.23 1.40
N SER A 370 -2.04 20.51 2.24
CA SER A 370 -2.57 21.05 3.49
C SER A 370 -1.44 21.47 4.44
N ALA A 371 -0.44 20.62 4.64
CA ALA A 371 0.70 20.91 5.51
C ALA A 371 1.52 22.10 5.03
N LEU A 372 1.74 22.23 3.72
CA LEU A 372 2.40 23.40 3.10
C LEU A 372 1.61 24.70 3.29
N ASP A 373 0.28 24.63 3.40
CA ASP A 373 -0.63 25.75 3.61
C ASP A 373 -1.05 25.92 5.08
N GLY A 374 -0.17 25.60 6.01
CA GLY A 374 -0.40 25.78 7.44
C GLY A 374 -1.46 24.86 8.06
N ASN A 375 -1.58 23.66 7.52
CA ASN A 375 -2.53 22.62 7.93
C ASN A 375 -4.01 22.93 7.63
N ILE A 376 -4.27 23.87 6.74
CA ILE A 376 -5.64 24.20 6.28
C ILE A 376 -6.21 23.00 5.52
N PRO A 377 -7.45 22.59 5.82
CA PRO A 377 -8.09 21.48 5.11
C PRO A 377 -8.13 21.68 3.59
N LYS A 378 -7.84 20.63 2.82
CA LYS A 378 -7.95 20.59 1.36
C LYS A 378 -9.08 19.66 0.95
N ASP A 379 -9.88 20.07 -0.03
CA ASP A 379 -10.86 19.22 -0.68
C ASP A 379 -10.16 18.23 -1.61
N ILE A 380 -10.63 16.98 -1.63
CA ILE A 380 -10.11 15.91 -2.48
C ILE A 380 -11.03 15.77 -3.69
N PRO A 381 -10.53 15.94 -4.93
CA PRO A 381 -11.33 15.86 -6.14
C PRO A 381 -11.82 14.43 -6.41
N ASN A 382 -12.94 14.33 -7.10
CA ASN A 382 -13.47 13.04 -7.56
C ASN A 382 -13.05 12.77 -9.00
N PHE A 383 -12.02 11.95 -9.21
CA PHE A 383 -11.52 11.65 -10.57
C PHE A 383 -12.43 10.75 -11.41
N ARG A 384 -13.53 10.26 -10.85
CA ARG A 384 -14.64 9.67 -11.63
C ARG A 384 -15.38 10.74 -12.42
N ASN A 385 -15.31 12.00 -11.97
CA ASN A 385 -15.81 13.17 -12.67
C ASN A 385 -14.74 13.74 -13.60
N LYS A 386 -15.00 13.70 -14.92
CA LYS A 386 -14.06 14.19 -15.95
C LYS A 386 -13.78 15.68 -15.85
N GLU A 387 -14.76 16.48 -15.44
CA GLU A 387 -14.61 17.94 -15.30
C GLU A 387 -13.69 18.29 -14.12
N GLU A 388 -13.83 17.61 -13.00
CA GLU A 388 -12.95 17.82 -11.85
C GLU A 388 -11.52 17.38 -12.15
N ARG A 389 -11.33 16.26 -12.82
CA ARG A 389 -10.02 15.72 -13.17
C ARG A 389 -9.29 16.59 -14.22
N GLU A 390 -10.03 17.24 -15.15
CA GLU A 390 -9.44 18.10 -16.17
C GLU A 390 -8.66 19.29 -15.59
N ALA A 391 -9.06 19.79 -14.43
CA ALA A 391 -8.35 20.86 -13.73
C ALA A 391 -6.88 20.51 -13.40
N PHE A 392 -6.56 19.22 -13.33
CA PHE A 392 -5.23 18.70 -12.96
C PHE A 392 -4.41 18.18 -14.15
N ARG A 393 -4.89 18.36 -15.39
CA ARG A 393 -4.26 17.80 -16.60
C ARG A 393 -2.78 18.15 -16.76
N ASN A 394 -2.37 19.31 -16.33
CA ASN A 394 -1.00 19.79 -16.44
C ASN A 394 -0.29 19.94 -15.09
N ASP A 395 -0.89 19.44 -14.02
CA ASP A 395 -0.35 19.55 -12.68
C ASP A 395 0.68 18.44 -12.41
N THR A 396 1.97 18.83 -12.47
CA THR A 396 3.10 17.97 -12.14
C THR A 396 3.68 18.26 -10.77
N ALA A 397 3.00 19.04 -9.92
CA ALA A 397 3.50 19.43 -8.61
C ALA A 397 3.73 18.22 -7.70
N CYS A 398 4.98 17.97 -7.38
CA CYS A 398 5.40 16.97 -6.40
C CYS A 398 6.82 17.26 -5.91
N THR A 399 7.30 16.50 -4.94
CA THR A 399 8.64 16.66 -4.38
C THR A 399 9.72 15.96 -5.18
N ILE A 400 9.36 14.96 -6.00
CA ILE A 400 10.31 14.14 -6.76
C ILE A 400 10.69 14.87 -8.04
N ARG A 401 11.91 15.37 -8.12
CA ARG A 401 12.39 16.25 -9.21
C ARG A 401 12.20 15.65 -10.61
N SER A 402 12.47 14.36 -10.77
CA SER A 402 12.33 13.68 -12.07
C SER A 402 10.89 13.64 -12.58
N SER A 403 9.90 13.69 -11.69
CA SER A 403 8.47 13.67 -12.02
C SER A 403 7.86 15.07 -12.07
N ALA A 404 8.34 15.98 -11.23
CA ALA A 404 7.79 17.33 -11.07
C ALA A 404 8.14 18.30 -12.23
N GLY A 405 9.27 18.11 -12.90
CA GLY A 405 9.78 19.11 -13.85
C GLY A 405 9.98 20.47 -13.18
N ASP A 406 9.32 21.50 -13.70
CA ASP A 406 9.43 22.86 -13.15
C ASP A 406 8.54 23.11 -11.91
N MET A 407 7.68 22.16 -11.54
CA MET A 407 6.73 22.31 -10.42
C MET A 407 7.19 21.60 -9.15
N VAL A 408 8.49 21.63 -8.85
CA VAL A 408 9.05 20.96 -7.66
C VAL A 408 8.55 21.62 -6.38
N LEU A 409 7.89 20.86 -5.51
CA LEU A 409 7.49 21.28 -4.17
C LEU A 409 8.66 21.14 -3.18
N PRO A 410 8.68 21.91 -2.08
CA PRO A 410 9.60 21.68 -0.97
C PRO A 410 9.52 20.22 -0.50
N TYR A 411 10.63 19.63 -0.06
CA TYR A 411 10.65 18.25 0.43
C TYR A 411 9.97 18.09 1.79
N SER A 412 9.96 19.14 2.60
CA SER A 412 9.45 19.16 3.97
C SER A 412 8.87 20.53 4.31
N THR A 413 7.91 20.57 5.23
CA THR A 413 7.45 21.80 5.90
C THR A 413 8.35 22.17 7.09
N LYS A 414 9.32 21.31 7.42
CA LYS A 414 10.25 21.51 8.55
C LYS A 414 11.58 22.03 8.05
N GLU A 415 12.08 23.05 8.72
CA GLU A 415 13.44 23.51 8.47
C GLU A 415 14.45 22.46 8.91
N HIS A 416 15.44 22.20 8.08
CA HIS A 416 16.60 21.36 8.40
C HIS A 416 17.81 21.84 7.60
N GLU A 417 18.99 21.44 8.06
CA GLU A 417 20.25 21.70 7.37
C GLU A 417 20.27 20.96 6.01
N GLU A 418 20.92 21.57 5.02
CA GLU A 418 21.20 20.87 3.76
C GLU A 418 22.03 19.63 4.02
N ILE A 419 21.61 18.51 3.44
CA ILE A 419 22.30 17.22 3.62
C ILE A 419 23.54 17.20 2.72
N PRO A 420 24.76 17.20 3.29
CA PRO A 420 25.99 17.23 2.50
C PRO A 420 26.25 15.89 1.82
N ALA A 421 27.06 15.93 0.75
CA ALA A 421 27.39 14.74 -0.06
C ALA A 421 27.99 13.60 0.77
N GLU A 422 28.76 13.91 1.80
CA GLU A 422 29.41 12.94 2.68
C GLU A 422 28.40 12.03 3.43
N ILE A 423 27.19 12.50 3.66
CA ILE A 423 26.13 11.65 4.25
C ILE A 423 25.71 10.57 3.23
N TYR A 424 25.48 10.95 1.98
CA TYR A 424 25.11 10.00 0.93
C TYR A 424 26.26 9.02 0.63
N ASP A 425 27.51 9.48 0.66
CA ASP A 425 28.69 8.62 0.50
C ASP A 425 28.75 7.57 1.63
N LYS A 426 28.51 7.97 2.88
CA LYS A 426 28.45 7.06 4.02
C LYS A 426 27.34 6.02 3.88
N VAL A 427 26.16 6.43 3.43
CA VAL A 427 25.01 5.51 3.19
C VAL A 427 25.37 4.54 2.05
N ARG A 428 26.10 4.98 1.02
CA ARG A 428 26.58 4.13 -0.07
C ARG A 428 27.60 3.11 0.42
N GLU A 429 28.56 3.50 1.26
CA GLU A 429 29.51 2.59 1.89
C GLU A 429 28.81 1.49 2.67
N GLN A 430 27.79 1.82 3.48
CA GLN A 430 26.98 0.84 4.20
C GLN A 430 26.24 -0.13 3.28
N PHE A 431 25.74 0.35 2.14
CA PHE A 431 25.14 -0.50 1.11
C PHE A 431 26.17 -1.48 0.53
N GLU A 432 27.35 -0.99 0.13
CA GLU A 432 28.42 -1.82 -0.45
C GLU A 432 28.94 -2.89 0.52
N GLU A 433 29.12 -2.53 1.81
CA GLU A 433 29.49 -3.48 2.86
C GLU A 433 28.45 -4.59 2.98
N THR A 434 27.15 -4.22 3.05
CA THR A 434 26.06 -5.20 3.09
C THR A 434 26.07 -6.13 1.86
N GLN A 435 26.38 -5.62 0.66
CA GLN A 435 26.47 -6.45 -0.54
C GLN A 435 27.67 -7.40 -0.50
N LYS A 436 28.83 -6.96 0.02
CA LYS A 436 30.00 -7.82 0.21
C LYS A 436 29.72 -8.96 1.19
N GLU A 437 29.07 -8.66 2.32
CA GLU A 437 28.68 -9.68 3.30
C GLU A 437 27.71 -10.70 2.69
N ARG A 438 26.69 -10.26 1.96
CA ARG A 438 25.75 -11.15 1.27
C ARG A 438 26.43 -12.09 0.28
N LYS A 439 27.34 -11.56 -0.55
CA LYS A 439 28.12 -12.38 -1.48
C LYS A 439 28.99 -13.40 -0.76
N GLN A 440 29.57 -13.04 0.40
CA GLN A 440 30.41 -13.92 1.20
C GLN A 440 29.61 -15.07 1.84
N TYR A 441 28.38 -14.82 2.29
CA TYR A 441 27.54 -15.81 2.96
C TYR A 441 26.53 -16.51 2.03
N GLY A 442 26.51 -16.17 0.74
CA GLY A 442 25.63 -16.80 -0.25
C GLY A 442 24.12 -16.52 -0.05
N VAL A 443 23.80 -15.35 0.54
CA VAL A 443 22.42 -14.95 0.88
C VAL A 443 21.94 -13.82 -0.02
#